data_f1ec1ad837d12f9a0510d21bbfe1188d
#
_entry.id   f1ec1ad837d12f9a0510d21bbfe1188d
#
_cell.length_a   1.000
_cell.length_b   1.000
_cell.length_c   1.000
_cell.angle_alpha   90.00
_cell.angle_beta   90.00
_cell.angle_gamma   90.00
#
_symmetry.space_group_name_H-M   'P 1'
#
loop_
_entity.id
_entity.type
_entity.pdbx_description
1 polymer ?
#
loop_
_entity_poly.entity_id
_entity_poly.type
_entity_poly.pdbx_seq_one_letter_code
_entity_poly.pdbx_strand_id
1 'polypeptide(L)'
;MKFLRETGFLALSALFLLVELGCGDQYRPVANPIVSPGGQPQTTHFAWVVNYNANGDGSTTQIDVSGDTNTAVNAMGVGSIAEAFPVNSLALYVANSGDDTVSEYVPTLSGPVTTINLLPGSHPIALGTAQNSAMYVLNSGANSACPSTGSISVIKTATLSVTSTTCVGHNPTALAQSSSSGFVYVVNQGDGTVSVFNPAGPSGMGTVTGLGQNPVSATASVNGNWIFIVTQGDGTGPGTLDIIDASTAGGATTVAASVSLGVGPTISIIDPNLNRLYVANTGGNSVSVFDASNVNPSNSPAMPLLGTASVGTSPIGITPLANGSLFYVLNSGSNNVTVVSANSFSALTNVALPTGADPVFIASDPTSSKVYVADKGTSETTIIQTSNNTITQNIPAPTQVSGCTSSCALQQPMMIVTE
;
A
#
# COMPACT_ATOMS: atom_id res chain seq x y z
N MET A 1 53.94 12.68 42.50
CA MET A 1 53.09 11.57 42.93
C MET A 1 51.81 11.61 42.14
N LYS A 2 51.63 10.62 41.36
CA LYS A 2 50.52 10.44 40.40
C LYS A 2 49.22 10.16 41.10
N PHE A 3 48.14 10.73 40.62
CA PHE A 3 46.82 10.05 40.67
C PHE A 3 46.06 10.34 39.38
N LEU A 4 45.90 9.30 38.60
CA LEU A 4 44.97 9.19 37.51
C LEU A 4 43.55 9.23 38.07
N ARG A 5 42.66 9.97 37.46
CA ARG A 5 41.24 9.81 37.59
C ARG A 5 40.67 9.50 36.19
N GLU A 6 40.28 8.27 36.01
CA GLU A 6 39.43 7.86 34.91
C GLU A 6 38.03 8.44 35.13
N THR A 7 37.61 9.28 34.23
CA THR A 7 36.21 9.66 34.11
C THR A 7 35.61 8.83 32.99
N GLY A 8 34.82 7.85 33.39
CA GLY A 8 34.00 7.07 32.46
C GLY A 8 32.95 7.97 31.82
N PHE A 9 33.01 8.09 30.51
CA PHE A 9 31.95 8.67 29.71
C PHE A 9 30.85 7.61 29.60
N LEU A 10 29.76 7.82 30.33
CA LEU A 10 28.48 7.21 30.03
C LEU A 10 27.95 7.89 28.76
N ALA A 11 28.09 7.22 27.63
CA ALA A 11 27.39 7.59 26.41
C ALA A 11 25.91 7.30 26.62
N LEU A 12 25.14 8.33 26.94
CA LEU A 12 23.68 8.30 26.88
C LEU A 12 23.30 8.34 25.41
N SER A 13 23.06 7.18 24.84
CA SER A 13 22.45 7.08 23.49
C SER A 13 21.03 7.62 23.61
N ALA A 14 20.84 8.91 23.28
CA ALA A 14 19.52 9.44 23.02
C ALA A 14 18.98 8.76 21.78
N LEU A 15 18.12 7.78 21.97
CA LEU A 15 17.28 7.19 20.94
C LEU A 15 16.31 8.30 20.50
N PHE A 16 16.67 9.02 19.43
CA PHE A 16 15.72 9.87 18.74
C PHE A 16 14.72 8.94 18.05
N LEU A 17 13.61 8.72 18.72
CA LEU A 17 12.40 8.21 18.08
C LEU A 17 11.93 9.32 17.13
N LEU A 18 12.31 9.25 15.87
CA LEU A 18 11.60 9.97 14.82
C LEU A 18 10.21 9.33 14.76
N VAL A 19 9.24 10.00 15.35
CA VAL A 19 7.83 9.69 15.11
C VAL A 19 7.60 10.11 13.65
N GLU A 20 7.74 9.16 12.73
CA GLU A 20 7.21 9.35 11.39
C GLU A 20 5.70 9.46 11.53
N LEU A 21 5.19 10.67 11.33
CA LEU A 21 3.76 10.90 11.14
C LEU A 21 3.40 10.16 9.85
N GLY A 22 2.88 8.95 10.01
CA GLY A 22 2.53 8.09 8.90
C GLY A 22 1.61 8.82 7.95
N CYS A 23 2.05 8.97 6.72
CA CYS A 23 1.18 9.30 5.61
C CYS A 23 0.09 8.25 5.55
N GLY A 24 -1.13 8.69 5.35
CA GLY A 24 -2.33 7.87 5.40
C GLY A 24 -2.15 6.53 4.72
N ASP A 25 -2.53 5.51 5.45
CA ASP A 25 -2.45 4.14 4.99
C ASP A 25 -3.26 3.97 3.72
N GLN A 26 -2.57 3.63 2.69
CA GLN A 26 -3.18 3.19 1.46
C GLN A 26 -3.34 1.68 1.50
N TYR A 27 -4.29 1.19 0.75
CA TYR A 27 -4.41 -0.20 0.36
C TYR A 27 -3.08 -0.80 -0.15
N ARG A 28 -2.21 0.06 -0.69
CA ARG A 28 -0.83 -0.26 -1.05
C ARG A 28 0.08 0.54 -0.11
N PRO A 29 0.79 -0.11 0.81
CA PRO A 29 1.71 0.60 1.69
C PRO A 29 2.77 1.30 0.86
N VAL A 30 2.93 2.59 1.11
CA VAL A 30 4.10 3.33 0.62
C VAL A 30 5.20 3.06 1.63
N ALA A 31 6.30 2.49 1.18
CA ALA A 31 7.49 2.36 2.01
C ALA A 31 8.00 3.76 2.37
N ASN A 32 7.88 4.13 3.64
CA ASN A 32 8.54 5.33 4.14
C ASN A 32 10.02 5.01 4.35
N PRO A 33 10.94 5.72 3.68
CA PRO A 33 12.36 5.48 3.88
C PRO A 33 12.77 5.88 5.30
N ILE A 34 13.28 4.93 6.06
CA ILE A 34 14.04 5.24 7.28
C ILE A 34 15.38 5.80 6.83
N VAL A 35 15.54 7.12 6.86
CA VAL A 35 16.83 7.74 6.59
C VAL A 35 17.76 7.44 7.75
N SER A 36 18.65 6.47 7.56
CA SER A 36 19.71 6.20 8.52
C SER A 36 20.78 7.30 8.44
N PRO A 37 21.05 8.05 9.52
CA PRO A 37 22.15 9.01 9.53
C PRO A 37 23.49 8.27 9.49
N GLY A 38 24.23 8.46 8.44
CA GLY A 38 25.60 8.07 8.15
C GLY A 38 26.34 7.08 9.04
N GLY A 39 26.75 5.95 8.48
CA GLY A 39 27.93 5.21 8.93
C GLY A 39 27.74 4.10 9.96
N GLN A 40 26.54 3.71 10.34
CA GLN A 40 26.29 2.49 11.10
C GLN A 40 26.20 1.28 10.14
N PRO A 41 26.53 0.05 10.58
CA PRO A 41 26.26 -1.14 9.80
C PRO A 41 24.81 -1.10 9.35
N GLN A 42 24.55 -1.23 8.05
CA GLN A 42 23.18 -1.21 7.52
C GLN A 42 22.36 -2.22 8.29
N THR A 43 21.31 -1.75 8.94
CA THR A 43 20.23 -2.61 9.36
C THR A 43 19.77 -3.35 8.10
N THR A 44 19.69 -4.66 8.17
CA THR A 44 19.20 -5.49 7.06
C THR A 44 17.80 -5.02 6.71
N HIS A 45 17.66 -4.40 5.53
CA HIS A 45 16.37 -4.05 4.98
C HIS A 45 15.81 -5.24 4.22
N PHE A 46 14.51 -5.44 4.34
CA PHE A 46 13.84 -6.55 3.69
C PHE A 46 12.75 -6.06 2.75
N ALA A 47 12.56 -6.81 1.67
CA ALA A 47 11.33 -6.78 0.89
C ALA A 47 10.53 -8.04 1.23
N TRP A 48 9.26 -7.86 1.53
CA TRP A 48 8.33 -8.94 1.83
C TRP A 48 7.41 -9.12 0.63
N VAL A 49 7.25 -10.35 0.20
CA VAL A 49 6.41 -10.69 -0.95
C VAL A 49 5.30 -11.62 -0.48
N VAL A 50 4.06 -11.18 -0.61
CA VAL A 50 2.90 -12.06 -0.45
C VAL A 50 2.73 -12.88 -1.71
N ASN A 51 2.66 -14.18 -1.52
CA ASN A 51 2.39 -15.13 -2.59
C ASN A 51 0.99 -15.74 -2.41
N TYR A 52 0.17 -15.54 -3.39
CA TYR A 52 -1.16 -16.14 -3.50
C TYR A 52 -1.08 -17.57 -3.97
N ASN A 53 -1.97 -18.43 -3.44
CA ASN A 53 -2.19 -19.77 -3.94
C ASN A 53 -3.69 -20.01 -4.09
N ALA A 54 -4.14 -20.25 -5.30
CA ALA A 54 -5.55 -20.46 -5.60
C ALA A 54 -6.15 -21.74 -4.96
N ASN A 55 -5.30 -22.72 -4.65
CA ASN A 55 -5.72 -24.06 -4.22
C ASN A 55 -5.28 -24.42 -2.80
N GLY A 56 -4.76 -23.46 -2.05
CA GLY A 56 -4.25 -23.76 -0.71
C GLY A 56 -3.65 -22.54 -0.01
N ASP A 57 -2.80 -22.84 0.98
CA ASP A 57 -2.16 -21.81 1.78
C ASP A 57 -1.24 -20.95 0.92
N GLY A 58 -1.35 -19.64 1.06
CA GLY A 58 -0.40 -18.68 0.55
C GLY A 58 0.89 -18.65 1.39
N SER A 59 1.81 -17.78 1.04
CA SER A 59 3.05 -17.60 1.79
C SER A 59 3.55 -16.17 1.76
N THR A 60 4.49 -15.85 2.62
CA THR A 60 5.36 -14.68 2.47
C THR A 60 6.78 -15.11 2.21
N THR A 61 7.46 -14.39 1.32
CA THR A 61 8.88 -14.53 1.05
C THR A 61 9.59 -13.29 1.56
N GLN A 62 10.60 -13.46 2.40
CA GLN A 62 11.49 -12.40 2.85
C GLN A 62 12.72 -12.35 1.95
N ILE A 63 12.95 -11.20 1.33
CA ILE A 63 14.10 -10.95 0.47
C ILE A 63 15.04 -9.96 1.17
N ASP A 64 16.29 -10.34 1.37
CA ASP A 64 17.33 -9.42 1.83
C ASP A 64 17.69 -8.44 0.69
N VAL A 65 17.42 -7.15 0.90
CA VAL A 65 17.68 -6.09 -0.08
C VAL A 65 19.19 -5.97 -0.41
N SER A 66 20.09 -6.30 0.52
CA SER A 66 21.53 -6.18 0.33
C SER A 66 22.11 -7.26 -0.60
N GLY A 67 21.57 -8.47 -0.54
CA GLY A 67 22.07 -9.64 -1.26
C GLY A 67 21.15 -10.18 -2.34
N ASP A 68 19.96 -9.65 -2.50
CA ASP A 68 18.92 -10.17 -3.40
C ASP A 68 18.64 -11.66 -3.19
N THR A 69 18.63 -12.08 -1.93
CA THR A 69 18.48 -13.48 -1.58
C THR A 69 17.20 -13.70 -0.77
N ASN A 70 16.51 -14.78 -1.06
CA ASN A 70 15.41 -15.26 -0.23
C ASN A 70 15.99 -15.78 1.10
N THR A 71 15.63 -15.13 2.21
CA THR A 71 16.13 -15.46 3.54
C THR A 71 15.14 -16.24 4.39
N ALA A 72 13.85 -16.11 4.14
CA ALA A 72 12.80 -16.84 4.84
C ALA A 72 11.53 -16.98 4.00
N VAL A 73 10.80 -18.06 4.25
CA VAL A 73 9.49 -18.32 3.66
C VAL A 73 8.58 -18.83 4.76
N ASN A 74 7.40 -18.24 4.90
CA ASN A 74 6.43 -18.59 5.93
C ASN A 74 5.07 -18.90 5.31
N ALA A 75 4.41 -19.97 5.77
CA ALA A 75 3.03 -20.26 5.38
C ALA A 75 2.09 -19.23 6.01
N MET A 76 1.13 -18.77 5.21
CA MET A 76 0.03 -17.90 5.61
C MET A 76 -1.30 -18.65 5.44
N GLY A 77 -2.43 -17.98 5.52
CA GLY A 77 -3.72 -18.60 5.25
C GLY A 77 -4.05 -18.75 3.76
N VAL A 78 -5.21 -19.28 3.48
CA VAL A 78 -5.68 -19.53 2.10
C VAL A 78 -5.99 -18.20 1.40
N GLY A 79 -5.47 -18.06 0.19
CA GLY A 79 -5.75 -16.89 -0.63
C GLY A 79 -5.14 -15.60 -0.10
N SER A 80 -3.89 -15.63 0.37
CA SER A 80 -3.15 -14.44 0.82
C SER A 80 -3.01 -13.42 -0.30
N ILE A 81 -3.50 -12.19 -0.12
CA ILE A 81 -3.60 -11.19 -1.19
C ILE A 81 -3.11 -9.79 -0.81
N ALA A 82 -3.03 -9.46 0.47
CA ALA A 82 -2.61 -8.14 0.92
C ALA A 82 -1.80 -8.25 2.20
N GLU A 83 -0.85 -7.34 2.38
CA GLU A 83 -0.01 -7.27 3.57
C GLU A 83 0.18 -5.83 4.05
N ALA A 84 0.48 -5.67 5.33
CA ALA A 84 0.81 -4.38 5.92
C ALA A 84 1.69 -4.55 7.16
N PHE A 85 2.55 -3.55 7.40
CA PHE A 85 3.24 -3.33 8.66
C PHE A 85 2.58 -2.18 9.40
N PRO A 86 1.96 -2.41 10.57
CA PRO A 86 1.45 -1.32 11.40
C PRO A 86 2.57 -0.41 11.89
N VAL A 87 2.30 0.88 11.97
CA VAL A 87 3.24 1.87 12.52
C VAL A 87 3.70 1.43 13.91
N ASN A 88 5.00 1.44 14.15
CA ASN A 88 5.66 0.98 15.38
C ASN A 88 5.46 -0.53 15.69
N SER A 89 5.11 -1.35 14.74
CA SER A 89 5.06 -2.81 14.85
C SER A 89 6.24 -3.44 14.12
N LEU A 90 6.78 -4.52 14.68
CA LEU A 90 7.73 -5.40 13.99
C LEU A 90 7.01 -6.58 13.32
N ALA A 91 5.68 -6.58 13.33
CA ALA A 91 4.88 -7.66 12.80
C ALA A 91 4.34 -7.33 11.41
N LEU A 92 4.47 -8.29 10.51
CA LEU A 92 3.80 -8.31 9.21
C LEU A 92 2.41 -8.93 9.39
N TYR A 93 1.39 -8.31 8.83
CA TYR A 93 0.03 -8.84 8.78
C TYR A 93 -0.36 -9.13 7.35
N VAL A 94 -1.00 -10.27 7.12
CA VAL A 94 -1.41 -10.74 5.79
C VAL A 94 -2.90 -11.08 5.79
N ALA A 95 -3.64 -10.48 4.87
CA ALA A 95 -5.06 -10.79 4.66
C ALA A 95 -5.20 -12.05 3.80
N ASN A 96 -5.92 -13.03 4.31
CA ASN A 96 -6.18 -14.31 3.66
C ASN A 96 -7.64 -14.38 3.26
N SER A 97 -7.91 -14.05 1.99
CA SER A 97 -9.27 -13.89 1.48
C SER A 97 -10.04 -15.22 1.37
N GLY A 98 -9.33 -16.34 1.24
CA GLY A 98 -9.93 -17.64 1.01
C GLY A 98 -10.45 -18.33 2.27
N ASP A 99 -9.93 -17.97 3.45
CA ASP A 99 -10.31 -18.61 4.73
C ASP A 99 -10.81 -17.60 5.79
N ASP A 100 -11.05 -16.36 5.40
CA ASP A 100 -11.56 -15.31 6.29
C ASP A 100 -10.65 -15.04 7.50
N THR A 101 -9.35 -15.00 7.30
CA THR A 101 -8.38 -14.78 8.37
C THR A 101 -7.40 -13.65 8.07
N VAL A 102 -6.70 -13.22 9.10
CA VAL A 102 -5.49 -12.40 9.00
C VAL A 102 -4.37 -13.14 9.70
N SER A 103 -3.25 -13.36 9.02
CA SER A 103 -2.04 -13.92 9.61
C SER A 103 -1.16 -12.81 10.16
N GLU A 104 -0.62 -12.99 11.38
CA GLU A 104 0.43 -12.16 11.94
C GLU A 104 1.75 -12.94 11.99
N TYR A 105 2.81 -12.32 11.55
CA TYR A 105 4.16 -12.84 11.57
C TYR A 105 5.14 -11.80 12.10
N VAL A 106 5.94 -12.18 13.13
CA VAL A 106 6.97 -11.31 13.70
C VAL A 106 8.35 -11.84 13.26
N PRO A 107 9.02 -11.22 12.29
CA PRO A 107 10.26 -11.72 11.70
C PRO A 107 11.40 -11.98 12.68
N THR A 108 11.50 -11.15 13.71
CA THR A 108 12.61 -11.20 14.68
C THR A 108 12.44 -12.26 15.76
N LEU A 109 11.25 -12.86 15.89
CA LEU A 109 10.92 -13.77 16.98
C LEU A 109 10.97 -15.25 16.61
N SER A 110 11.33 -15.65 15.42
CA SER A 110 11.31 -17.08 14.99
C SER A 110 10.06 -17.85 15.47
N GLY A 111 8.98 -17.13 15.75
CA GLY A 111 7.74 -17.66 16.26
C GLY A 111 6.83 -18.19 15.15
N PRO A 112 5.83 -19.00 15.49
CA PRO A 112 4.83 -19.42 14.53
C PRO A 112 3.99 -18.23 14.07
N VAL A 113 3.47 -18.33 12.85
CA VAL A 113 2.44 -17.41 12.35
C VAL A 113 1.20 -17.54 13.23
N THR A 114 0.68 -16.40 13.69
CA THR A 114 -0.56 -16.34 14.47
C THR A 114 -1.73 -16.04 13.55
N THR A 115 -2.79 -16.82 13.65
CA THR A 115 -4.01 -16.64 12.84
C THR A 115 -5.07 -15.89 13.64
N ILE A 116 -5.61 -14.83 13.04
CA ILE A 116 -6.71 -14.02 13.58
C ILE A 116 -7.94 -14.29 12.74
N ASN A 117 -8.98 -14.89 13.33
CA ASN A 117 -10.21 -15.22 12.63
C ASN A 117 -11.11 -13.98 12.49
N LEU A 118 -11.60 -13.74 11.31
CA LEU A 118 -12.68 -12.81 11.00
C LEU A 118 -14.03 -13.52 11.05
N LEU A 119 -15.10 -12.80 10.79
CA LEU A 119 -16.42 -13.42 10.62
C LEU A 119 -16.44 -14.24 9.32
N PRO A 120 -17.03 -15.46 9.33
CA PRO A 120 -17.15 -16.26 8.12
C PRO A 120 -17.85 -15.51 6.98
N GLY A 121 -17.31 -15.59 5.77
CA GLY A 121 -17.77 -14.88 4.59
C GLY A 121 -17.22 -13.47 4.44
N SER A 122 -16.29 -13.05 5.30
CA SER A 122 -15.71 -11.69 5.24
C SER A 122 -14.90 -11.41 3.97
N HIS A 123 -14.13 -12.37 3.47
CA HIS A 123 -13.25 -12.22 2.30
C HIS A 123 -12.41 -10.93 2.39
N PRO A 124 -11.42 -10.87 3.31
CA PRO A 124 -10.59 -9.69 3.45
C PRO A 124 -9.78 -9.40 2.20
N ILE A 125 -9.74 -8.13 1.77
CA ILE A 125 -9.08 -7.70 0.53
C ILE A 125 -8.01 -6.65 0.74
N ALA A 126 -8.02 -5.97 1.88
CA ALA A 126 -7.09 -4.89 2.17
C ALA A 126 -6.85 -4.75 3.66
N LEU A 127 -5.67 -4.25 4.00
CA LEU A 127 -5.26 -3.92 5.35
C LEU A 127 -4.88 -2.44 5.42
N GLY A 128 -5.31 -1.76 6.47
CA GLY A 128 -4.90 -0.41 6.82
C GLY A 128 -4.41 -0.37 8.25
N THR A 129 -3.40 0.44 8.54
CA THR A 129 -2.80 0.52 9.87
C THR A 129 -3.25 1.78 10.59
N ALA A 130 -3.54 1.67 11.88
CA ALA A 130 -3.92 2.81 12.69
C ALA A 130 -2.77 3.26 13.61
N GLN A 131 -2.72 4.54 13.88
CA GLN A 131 -1.76 5.12 14.81
C GLN A 131 -1.87 4.59 16.25
N ASN A 132 -2.98 3.92 16.60
CA ASN A 132 -3.34 3.52 17.97
C ASN A 132 -3.27 2.02 18.22
N SER A 133 -2.31 1.30 17.65
CA SER A 133 -2.16 -0.16 17.83
C SER A 133 -3.42 -0.93 17.38
N ALA A 134 -4.12 -0.43 16.38
CA ALA A 134 -5.21 -1.10 15.70
C ALA A 134 -4.87 -1.31 14.23
N MET A 135 -5.46 -2.32 13.63
CA MET A 135 -5.42 -2.59 12.21
C MET A 135 -6.85 -2.62 11.67
N TYR A 136 -7.05 -2.06 10.51
CA TYR A 136 -8.31 -2.11 9.79
C TYR A 136 -8.22 -3.16 8.70
N VAL A 137 -9.23 -4.03 8.64
CA VAL A 137 -9.35 -5.05 7.59
C VAL A 137 -10.57 -4.74 6.76
N LEU A 138 -10.38 -4.44 5.49
CA LEU A 138 -11.45 -4.25 4.55
C LEU A 138 -11.92 -5.60 4.03
N ASN A 139 -13.19 -5.90 4.23
CA ASN A 139 -13.81 -7.14 3.83
C ASN A 139 -14.79 -6.89 2.69
N SER A 140 -14.64 -7.60 1.58
CA SER A 140 -15.53 -7.49 0.42
C SER A 140 -16.75 -8.38 0.51
N GLY A 141 -16.68 -9.46 1.31
CA GLY A 141 -17.74 -10.44 1.43
C GLY A 141 -18.81 -10.05 2.44
N ALA A 142 -20.01 -10.62 2.25
CA ALA A 142 -21.10 -10.52 3.19
C ALA A 142 -20.91 -11.52 4.34
N ASN A 143 -21.05 -11.06 5.58
CA ASN A 143 -20.89 -11.87 6.78
C ASN A 143 -22.10 -11.70 7.73
N SER A 144 -22.08 -12.35 8.88
CA SER A 144 -23.21 -12.32 9.83
C SER A 144 -23.48 -10.92 10.41
N ALA A 145 -22.51 -10.03 10.49
CA ALA A 145 -22.69 -8.65 10.93
C ALA A 145 -23.20 -7.76 9.78
N CYS A 146 -22.81 -8.06 8.52
CA CYS A 146 -23.12 -7.28 7.33
C CYS A 146 -23.60 -8.23 6.20
N PRO A 147 -24.86 -8.67 6.25
CA PRO A 147 -25.34 -9.77 5.41
C PRO A 147 -25.54 -9.43 3.92
N SER A 148 -25.46 -8.17 3.54
CA SER A 148 -25.67 -7.73 2.15
C SER A 148 -24.56 -6.81 1.61
N THR A 149 -23.64 -6.36 2.44
CA THR A 149 -22.59 -5.40 2.07
C THR A 149 -21.21 -5.88 2.54
N GLY A 150 -20.17 -5.17 2.12
CA GLY A 150 -18.85 -5.34 2.74
C GLY A 150 -18.80 -4.82 4.17
N SER A 151 -17.66 -4.99 4.79
CA SER A 151 -17.44 -4.51 6.17
C SER A 151 -15.99 -4.07 6.39
N ILE A 152 -15.80 -3.31 7.47
CA ILE A 152 -14.48 -3.04 8.04
C ILE A 152 -14.39 -3.70 9.41
N SER A 153 -13.38 -4.55 9.62
CA SER A 153 -13.07 -5.15 10.92
C SER A 153 -11.89 -4.43 11.55
N VAL A 154 -11.96 -4.21 12.86
CA VAL A 154 -10.88 -3.59 13.64
C VAL A 154 -10.19 -4.66 14.47
N ILE A 155 -8.92 -4.87 14.24
CA ILE A 155 -8.06 -5.77 15.02
C ILE A 155 -7.22 -4.94 15.98
N LYS A 156 -7.26 -5.27 17.27
CA LYS A 156 -6.33 -4.74 18.25
C LYS A 156 -5.03 -5.53 18.19
N THR A 157 -3.94 -4.92 17.74
CA THR A 157 -2.66 -5.61 17.52
C THR A 157 -2.03 -6.15 18.81
N ALA A 158 -2.26 -5.51 19.95
CA ALA A 158 -1.74 -5.96 21.23
C ALA A 158 -2.38 -7.27 21.76
N THR A 159 -3.59 -7.61 21.31
CA THR A 159 -4.34 -8.81 21.76
C THR A 159 -4.68 -9.75 20.61
N LEU A 160 -4.34 -9.39 19.38
CA LEU A 160 -4.61 -10.14 18.15
C LEU A 160 -6.07 -10.57 18.05
N SER A 161 -6.97 -9.64 18.36
CA SER A 161 -8.41 -9.94 18.41
C SER A 161 -9.22 -8.88 17.66
N VAL A 162 -10.25 -9.32 16.95
CA VAL A 162 -11.24 -8.44 16.35
C VAL A 162 -12.08 -7.78 17.44
N THR A 163 -12.08 -6.46 17.50
CA THR A 163 -12.82 -5.68 18.51
C THR A 163 -14.16 -5.19 17.99
N SER A 164 -14.30 -4.99 16.70
CA SER A 164 -15.56 -4.60 16.04
C SER A 164 -15.55 -4.97 14.57
N THR A 165 -16.74 -5.17 14.02
CA THR A 165 -16.99 -5.26 12.57
C THR A 165 -18.15 -4.35 12.24
N THR A 166 -17.95 -3.43 11.29
CA THR A 166 -18.92 -2.40 10.91
C THR A 166 -19.19 -2.47 9.42
N CYS A 167 -20.45 -2.41 9.02
CA CYS A 167 -20.82 -2.48 7.61
C CYS A 167 -20.37 -1.23 6.85
N VAL A 168 -19.93 -1.42 5.63
CA VAL A 168 -19.70 -0.38 4.62
C VAL A 168 -20.66 -0.56 3.45
N GLY A 169 -20.44 0.06 2.30
CA GLY A 169 -21.30 -0.13 1.13
C GLY A 169 -21.00 -1.42 0.36
N HIS A 170 -21.61 -1.50 -0.84
CA HIS A 170 -21.43 -2.66 -1.73
C HIS A 170 -20.11 -2.57 -2.50
N ASN A 171 -19.53 -3.76 -2.72
CA ASN A 171 -18.29 -3.92 -3.46
C ASN A 171 -17.21 -2.91 -3.02
N PRO A 172 -16.77 -2.93 -1.75
CA PRO A 172 -15.69 -2.06 -1.31
C PRO A 172 -14.39 -2.46 -2.00
N THR A 173 -13.56 -1.47 -2.41
CA THR A 173 -12.35 -1.71 -3.20
C THR A 173 -11.09 -1.14 -2.59
N ALA A 174 -11.20 -0.07 -1.81
CA ALA A 174 -10.04 0.61 -1.24
C ALA A 174 -10.40 1.27 0.08
N LEU A 175 -9.38 1.51 0.90
CA LEU A 175 -9.49 2.30 2.12
C LEU A 175 -8.33 3.28 2.24
N ALA A 176 -8.57 4.42 2.88
CA ALA A 176 -7.54 5.37 3.28
C ALA A 176 -7.86 5.93 4.67
N GLN A 177 -6.84 6.23 5.46
CA GLN A 177 -7.01 6.83 6.78
C GLN A 177 -6.48 8.26 6.79
N SER A 178 -7.25 9.17 7.36
CA SER A 178 -6.78 10.51 7.67
C SER A 178 -5.90 10.50 8.92
N SER A 179 -4.66 10.93 8.80
CA SER A 179 -3.77 11.11 9.96
C SER A 179 -4.15 12.30 10.84
N SER A 180 -4.91 13.28 10.31
CA SER A 180 -5.33 14.47 11.06
C SER A 180 -6.58 14.22 11.91
N SER A 181 -7.59 13.51 11.38
CA SER A 181 -8.85 13.23 12.09
C SER A 181 -8.93 11.81 12.66
N GLY A 182 -8.08 10.89 12.17
CA GLY A 182 -8.15 9.47 12.51
C GLY A 182 -9.26 8.70 11.81
N PHE A 183 -10.11 9.35 11.00
CA PHE A 183 -11.19 8.67 10.29
C PHE A 183 -10.67 7.81 9.15
N VAL A 184 -11.37 6.69 8.91
CA VAL A 184 -11.12 5.78 7.80
C VAL A 184 -12.19 5.98 6.73
N TYR A 185 -11.75 6.09 5.50
CA TYR A 185 -12.58 6.30 4.31
C TYR A 185 -12.53 5.04 3.45
N VAL A 186 -13.68 4.44 3.21
CA VAL A 186 -13.81 3.19 2.44
C VAL A 186 -14.57 3.47 1.14
N VAL A 187 -13.92 3.19 0.02
CA VAL A 187 -14.51 3.31 -1.31
C VAL A 187 -15.48 2.16 -1.54
N ASN A 188 -16.75 2.46 -1.78
CA ASN A 188 -17.78 1.50 -2.12
C ASN A 188 -18.08 1.63 -3.63
N GLN A 189 -17.38 0.87 -4.44
CA GLN A 189 -17.50 0.95 -5.89
C GLN A 189 -18.92 0.63 -6.36
N GLY A 190 -19.54 -0.39 -5.74
CA GLY A 190 -20.88 -0.82 -6.12
C GLY A 190 -21.98 0.21 -5.85
N ASP A 191 -21.78 1.11 -4.88
CA ASP A 191 -22.72 2.17 -4.53
C ASP A 191 -22.33 3.53 -5.10
N GLY A 192 -21.11 3.69 -5.61
CA GLY A 192 -20.58 5.00 -6.01
C GLY A 192 -20.42 5.96 -4.83
N THR A 193 -20.09 5.45 -3.64
CA THR A 193 -20.00 6.23 -2.39
C THR A 193 -18.71 5.96 -1.65
N VAL A 194 -18.42 6.78 -0.63
CA VAL A 194 -17.37 6.52 0.37
C VAL A 194 -18.01 6.45 1.75
N SER A 195 -17.80 5.33 2.44
CA SER A 195 -18.16 5.21 3.86
C SER A 195 -17.08 5.86 4.72
N VAL A 196 -17.47 6.66 5.71
CA VAL A 196 -16.58 7.33 6.66
C VAL A 196 -16.73 6.70 8.03
N PHE A 197 -15.71 6.06 8.52
CA PHE A 197 -15.69 5.32 9.78
C PHE A 197 -14.86 6.05 10.83
N ASN A 198 -15.44 6.26 12.04
CA ASN A 198 -14.72 6.78 13.20
C ASN A 198 -14.29 5.62 14.11
N PRO A 199 -13.01 5.27 14.18
CA PRO A 199 -12.56 4.14 15.02
C PRO A 199 -12.59 4.43 16.53
N ALA A 200 -12.69 5.70 16.93
CA ALA A 200 -12.71 6.11 18.34
C ALA A 200 -14.09 6.06 18.98
N GLY A 201 -15.14 5.79 18.20
CA GLY A 201 -16.52 5.81 18.73
C GLY A 201 -17.48 4.91 17.97
N PRO A 202 -18.50 4.35 18.66
CA PRO A 202 -19.48 3.46 18.06
C PRO A 202 -20.51 4.19 17.20
N SER A 203 -20.49 5.50 17.15
CA SER A 203 -21.54 6.33 16.57
C SER A 203 -21.11 6.98 15.28
N GLY A 204 -21.74 6.58 14.20
CA GLY A 204 -21.85 7.39 13.01
C GLY A 204 -20.86 7.02 11.91
N MET A 205 -21.26 6.06 11.09
CA MET A 205 -20.76 6.01 9.73
C MET A 205 -21.35 7.19 8.96
N GLY A 206 -20.49 8.09 8.51
CA GLY A 206 -20.85 9.05 7.46
C GLY A 206 -20.83 8.36 6.09
N THR A 207 -21.49 8.97 5.13
CA THR A 207 -21.39 8.55 3.73
C THR A 207 -21.14 9.79 2.88
N VAL A 208 -20.05 9.76 2.11
CA VAL A 208 -19.78 10.78 1.10
C VAL A 208 -20.47 10.37 -0.19
N THR A 209 -21.24 11.29 -0.74
CA THR A 209 -21.95 11.15 -2.02
C THR A 209 -21.51 12.24 -2.99
N GLY A 210 -21.95 12.15 -4.25
CA GLY A 210 -21.57 13.13 -5.28
C GLY A 210 -20.19 12.92 -5.87
N LEU A 211 -19.65 11.72 -5.74
CA LEU A 211 -18.44 11.28 -6.43
C LEU A 211 -18.69 11.15 -7.93
N GLY A 212 -17.61 11.16 -8.71
CA GLY A 212 -17.64 10.69 -10.09
C GLY A 212 -18.07 9.21 -10.17
N GLN A 213 -18.27 8.73 -11.39
CA GLN A 213 -18.71 7.35 -11.61
C GLN A 213 -17.56 6.37 -11.34
N ASN A 214 -17.91 5.20 -10.78
CA ASN A 214 -17.00 4.08 -10.59
C ASN A 214 -15.76 4.44 -9.77
N PRO A 215 -15.87 4.78 -8.47
CA PRO A 215 -14.74 5.04 -7.59
C PRO A 215 -13.94 3.75 -7.34
N VAL A 216 -12.60 3.82 -7.45
CA VAL A 216 -11.74 2.62 -7.46
C VAL A 216 -10.54 2.69 -6.52
N SER A 217 -10.09 3.88 -6.14
CA SER A 217 -8.90 4.07 -5.30
C SER A 217 -9.09 5.21 -4.31
N ALA A 218 -8.46 5.10 -3.16
CA ALA A 218 -8.42 6.13 -2.13
C ALA A 218 -6.98 6.37 -1.67
N THR A 219 -6.61 7.63 -1.48
CA THR A 219 -5.28 8.05 -1.03
C THR A 219 -5.41 9.21 -0.07
N ALA A 220 -4.76 9.14 1.10
CA ALA A 220 -4.70 10.28 2.01
C ALA A 220 -3.55 11.23 1.64
N SER A 221 -3.74 12.52 1.85
CA SER A 221 -2.64 13.49 1.78
C SER A 221 -1.65 13.30 2.93
N VAL A 222 -0.42 13.77 2.75
CA VAL A 222 0.66 13.65 3.75
C VAL A 222 0.26 14.23 5.11
N ASN A 223 -0.44 15.36 5.12
CA ASN A 223 -0.91 16.00 6.35
C ASN A 223 -2.24 15.41 6.88
N GLY A 224 -2.83 14.43 6.18
CA GLY A 224 -4.09 13.80 6.54
C GLY A 224 -5.35 14.66 6.38
N ASN A 225 -5.24 15.90 5.89
CA ASN A 225 -6.39 16.80 5.79
C ASN A 225 -7.28 16.48 4.58
N TRP A 226 -6.75 15.75 3.60
CA TRP A 226 -7.46 15.44 2.36
C TRP A 226 -7.45 13.95 2.07
N ILE A 227 -8.57 13.45 1.57
CA ILE A 227 -8.65 12.13 0.94
C ILE A 227 -8.93 12.33 -0.54
N PHE A 228 -8.14 11.70 -1.37
CA PHE A 228 -8.22 11.71 -2.82
C PHE A 228 -8.86 10.42 -3.29
N ILE A 229 -10.00 10.52 -3.96
CA ILE A 229 -10.72 9.37 -4.52
C ILE A 229 -10.58 9.42 -6.03
N VAL A 230 -10.03 8.36 -6.59
CA VAL A 230 -9.98 8.19 -8.05
C VAL A 230 -11.29 7.55 -8.50
N THR A 231 -11.97 8.19 -9.44
CA THR A 231 -13.15 7.65 -10.10
C THR A 231 -12.86 7.43 -11.57
N GLN A 232 -13.18 6.25 -12.05
CA GLN A 232 -12.77 5.78 -13.37
C GLN A 232 -13.62 6.33 -14.52
N GLY A 233 -14.79 6.88 -14.19
CA GLY A 233 -15.79 7.26 -15.18
C GLY A 233 -16.48 6.04 -15.77
N ASP A 234 -16.82 6.12 -17.06
CA ASP A 234 -17.42 5.00 -17.81
C ASP A 234 -16.39 3.97 -18.31
N GLY A 235 -15.10 4.16 -17.94
CA GLY A 235 -13.99 3.31 -18.35
C GLY A 235 -13.43 3.61 -19.75
N THR A 236 -14.09 4.43 -20.55
CA THR A 236 -13.66 4.81 -21.91
C THR A 236 -13.28 6.28 -22.03
N GLY A 237 -13.80 7.12 -21.15
CA GLY A 237 -13.55 8.54 -21.04
C GLY A 237 -12.60 8.93 -19.90
N PRO A 238 -12.38 10.23 -19.71
CA PRO A 238 -11.66 10.76 -18.57
C PRO A 238 -12.38 10.44 -17.26
N GLY A 239 -11.61 10.07 -16.22
CA GLY A 239 -12.13 9.98 -14.88
C GLY A 239 -12.00 11.29 -14.10
N THR A 240 -12.28 11.25 -12.80
CA THR A 240 -12.08 12.39 -11.89
C THR A 240 -11.29 12.00 -10.66
N LEU A 241 -10.62 12.97 -10.08
CA LEU A 241 -10.04 12.93 -8.76
C LEU A 241 -10.95 13.76 -7.85
N ASP A 242 -11.73 13.08 -7.02
CA ASP A 242 -12.60 13.72 -6.06
C ASP A 242 -11.86 13.95 -4.75
N ILE A 243 -11.91 15.17 -4.25
CA ILE A 243 -11.18 15.64 -3.08
C ILE A 243 -12.17 15.76 -1.91
N ILE A 244 -11.89 15.07 -0.82
CA ILE A 244 -12.70 15.07 0.39
C ILE A 244 -11.93 15.78 1.50
N ASP A 245 -12.55 16.74 2.19
CA ASP A 245 -11.99 17.38 3.38
C ASP A 245 -12.08 16.45 4.59
N ALA A 246 -10.96 15.84 4.94
CA ALA A 246 -10.85 14.90 6.04
C ALA A 246 -10.51 15.57 7.39
N SER A 247 -10.30 16.88 7.41
CA SER A 247 -10.00 17.64 8.63
C SER A 247 -11.27 17.96 9.44
N THR A 248 -12.46 17.79 8.84
CA THR A 248 -13.74 18.14 9.44
C THR A 248 -14.08 17.25 10.63
N ALA A 249 -14.34 17.85 11.78
CA ALA A 249 -14.82 17.14 12.95
C ALA A 249 -16.19 16.49 12.66
N GLY A 250 -16.29 15.17 12.84
CA GLY A 250 -17.50 14.41 12.54
C GLY A 250 -17.49 13.71 11.17
N GLY A 251 -16.41 13.89 10.39
CA GLY A 251 -16.24 13.30 9.06
C GLY A 251 -16.93 14.08 7.94
N ALA A 252 -16.35 14.00 6.74
CA ALA A 252 -16.93 14.61 5.55
C ALA A 252 -18.17 13.84 5.07
N THR A 253 -19.14 14.56 4.51
CA THR A 253 -20.34 13.98 3.89
C THR A 253 -20.48 14.31 2.41
N THR A 254 -19.61 15.18 1.90
CA THR A 254 -19.63 15.66 0.51
C THR A 254 -18.24 15.75 -0.08
N VAL A 255 -18.15 15.71 -1.39
CA VAL A 255 -16.94 16.04 -2.14
C VAL A 255 -16.70 17.55 -2.04
N ALA A 256 -15.49 17.94 -1.67
CA ALA A 256 -15.09 19.35 -1.56
C ALA A 256 -14.77 19.95 -2.93
N ALA A 257 -14.15 19.17 -3.80
CA ALA A 257 -13.85 19.57 -5.18
C ALA A 257 -13.53 18.32 -6.03
N SER A 258 -13.58 18.49 -7.36
CA SER A 258 -13.16 17.46 -8.32
C SER A 258 -12.21 18.03 -9.35
N VAL A 259 -11.22 17.23 -9.76
CA VAL A 259 -10.24 17.56 -10.79
C VAL A 259 -10.28 16.50 -11.89
N SER A 260 -10.23 16.91 -13.15
CA SER A 260 -10.24 15.97 -14.26
C SER A 260 -8.93 15.17 -14.33
N LEU A 261 -9.06 13.87 -14.62
CA LEU A 261 -7.97 12.93 -14.85
C LEU A 261 -7.85 12.55 -16.33
N GLY A 262 -6.92 11.66 -16.63
CA GLY A 262 -6.84 11.01 -17.93
C GLY A 262 -7.88 9.91 -18.11
N VAL A 263 -7.75 9.14 -19.21
CA VAL A 263 -8.71 8.08 -19.56
C VAL A 263 -8.51 6.84 -18.68
N GLY A 264 -9.60 6.36 -18.10
CA GLY A 264 -9.65 5.13 -17.32
C GLY A 264 -8.63 5.09 -16.15
N PRO A 265 -8.59 6.07 -15.25
CA PRO A 265 -7.67 6.05 -14.11
C PRO A 265 -8.03 4.92 -13.15
N THR A 266 -7.02 4.28 -12.54
CA THR A 266 -7.27 3.10 -11.68
C THR A 266 -6.64 3.18 -10.31
N ILE A 267 -5.52 3.86 -10.17
CA ILE A 267 -4.78 3.90 -8.91
C ILE A 267 -4.15 5.26 -8.69
N SER A 268 -4.10 5.66 -7.43
CA SER A 268 -3.31 6.80 -6.97
C SER A 268 -2.33 6.41 -5.88
N ILE A 269 -1.22 7.12 -5.81
CA ILE A 269 -0.22 7.00 -4.76
C ILE A 269 0.32 8.37 -4.39
N ILE A 270 0.58 8.60 -3.10
CA ILE A 270 1.22 9.83 -2.62
C ILE A 270 2.74 9.60 -2.47
N ASP A 271 3.53 10.56 -2.91
CA ASP A 271 4.95 10.65 -2.56
C ASP A 271 5.07 11.58 -1.34
N PRO A 272 5.43 11.05 -0.17
CA PRO A 272 5.50 11.85 1.04
C PRO A 272 6.66 12.85 1.04
N ASN A 273 7.72 12.59 0.27
CA ASN A 273 8.91 13.44 0.24
C ASN A 273 8.71 14.66 -0.65
N LEU A 274 8.07 14.49 -1.80
CA LEU A 274 7.78 15.57 -2.73
C LEU A 274 6.37 16.15 -2.54
N ASN A 275 5.53 15.51 -1.70
CA ASN A 275 4.13 15.85 -1.49
C ASN A 275 3.34 15.91 -2.83
N ARG A 276 3.53 14.87 -3.64
CA ARG A 276 2.92 14.73 -4.95
C ARG A 276 1.99 13.53 -5.01
N LEU A 277 0.84 13.73 -5.63
CA LEU A 277 -0.08 12.64 -5.95
C LEU A 277 0.15 12.20 -7.39
N TYR A 278 0.42 10.92 -7.57
CA TYR A 278 0.53 10.27 -8.89
C TYR A 278 -0.73 9.46 -9.14
N VAL A 279 -1.28 9.58 -10.34
CA VAL A 279 -2.48 8.82 -10.75
C VAL A 279 -2.19 8.10 -12.06
N ALA A 280 -2.32 6.77 -12.07
CA ALA A 280 -2.21 5.99 -13.30
C ALA A 280 -3.51 6.05 -14.09
N ASN A 281 -3.44 6.59 -15.29
CA ASN A 281 -4.51 6.61 -16.27
C ASN A 281 -4.34 5.38 -17.17
N THR A 282 -4.86 4.24 -16.72
CA THR A 282 -4.62 2.93 -17.35
C THR A 282 -5.10 2.87 -18.79
N GLY A 283 -6.29 3.45 -19.08
CA GLY A 283 -6.82 3.55 -20.42
C GLY A 283 -6.08 4.57 -21.30
N GLY A 284 -5.46 5.57 -20.68
CA GLY A 284 -4.74 6.66 -21.37
C GLY A 284 -3.23 6.44 -21.48
N ASN A 285 -2.68 5.33 -20.99
CA ASN A 285 -1.25 5.02 -21.02
C ASN A 285 -0.38 6.15 -20.49
N SER A 286 -0.80 6.76 -19.38
CA SER A 286 -0.14 7.93 -18.81
C SER A 286 -0.24 7.96 -17.30
N VAL A 287 0.58 8.80 -16.67
CA VAL A 287 0.51 9.12 -15.24
C VAL A 287 0.33 10.62 -15.09
N SER A 288 -0.74 11.05 -14.44
CA SER A 288 -0.94 12.43 -14.02
C SER A 288 -0.26 12.69 -12.68
N VAL A 289 0.45 13.81 -12.56
CA VAL A 289 1.17 14.20 -11.34
C VAL A 289 0.64 15.53 -10.82
N PHE A 290 0.16 15.54 -9.58
CA PHE A 290 -0.43 16.71 -8.95
C PHE A 290 0.39 17.20 -7.76
N ASP A 291 0.31 18.51 -7.47
CA ASP A 291 0.85 19.10 -6.25
C ASP A 291 -0.13 18.93 -5.08
N ALA A 292 0.10 17.90 -4.27
CA ALA A 292 -0.74 17.60 -3.13
C ALA A 292 -0.48 18.51 -1.90
N SER A 293 0.55 19.37 -1.95
CA SER A 293 0.78 20.39 -0.92
C SER A 293 -0.12 21.61 -1.08
N ASN A 294 -0.67 21.81 -2.27
CA ASN A 294 -1.42 23.01 -2.64
C ASN A 294 -2.88 22.67 -3.02
N VAL A 295 -3.59 22.02 -2.11
CA VAL A 295 -5.00 21.70 -2.29
C VAL A 295 -5.86 22.87 -1.78
N ASN A 296 -6.66 23.46 -2.66
CA ASN A 296 -7.61 24.50 -2.31
C ASN A 296 -8.92 24.35 -3.11
N PRO A 297 -9.98 23.81 -2.47
CA PRO A 297 -11.26 23.59 -3.14
C PRO A 297 -11.93 24.86 -3.73
N SER A 298 -11.54 26.03 -3.28
CA SER A 298 -12.04 27.30 -3.82
C SER A 298 -11.37 27.73 -5.13
N ASN A 299 -10.28 27.08 -5.49
CA ASN A 299 -9.56 27.34 -6.74
C ASN A 299 -10.11 26.52 -7.92
N SER A 300 -9.77 26.90 -9.13
CA SER A 300 -10.01 26.10 -10.34
C SER A 300 -8.74 26.06 -11.19
N PRO A 301 -8.02 24.93 -11.26
CA PRO A 301 -8.31 23.66 -10.56
C PRO A 301 -8.06 23.72 -9.06
N ALA A 302 -8.76 22.88 -8.30
CA ALA A 302 -8.64 22.79 -6.84
C ALA A 302 -7.28 22.22 -6.38
N MET A 303 -6.60 21.49 -7.22
CA MET A 303 -5.25 20.96 -7.03
C MET A 303 -4.46 21.10 -8.34
N PRO A 304 -3.27 21.73 -8.32
CA PRO A 304 -2.49 21.96 -9.54
C PRO A 304 -1.98 20.66 -10.16
N LEU A 305 -2.20 20.48 -11.46
CA LEU A 305 -1.53 19.47 -12.26
C LEU A 305 -0.11 19.96 -12.58
N LEU A 306 0.90 19.24 -12.10
CA LEU A 306 2.31 19.54 -12.38
C LEU A 306 2.73 19.07 -13.77
N GLY A 307 2.17 17.96 -14.23
CA GLY A 307 2.44 17.40 -15.54
C GLY A 307 1.84 16.02 -15.74
N THR A 308 2.03 15.51 -16.95
CA THR A 308 1.60 14.16 -17.35
C THR A 308 2.76 13.44 -18.02
N ALA A 309 3.08 12.24 -17.55
CA ALA A 309 4.07 11.36 -18.15
C ALA A 309 3.40 10.35 -19.08
N SER A 310 3.88 10.22 -20.32
CA SER A 310 3.51 9.10 -21.18
C SER A 310 4.33 7.87 -20.79
N VAL A 311 3.67 6.73 -20.64
CA VAL A 311 4.28 5.47 -20.17
C VAL A 311 3.90 4.30 -21.09
N GLY A 312 4.20 3.07 -20.70
CA GLY A 312 3.76 1.88 -21.43
C GLY A 312 2.24 1.67 -21.38
N THR A 313 1.76 0.62 -22.03
CA THR A 313 0.32 0.32 -22.09
C THR A 313 -0.20 -0.28 -20.81
N SER A 314 -1.41 0.14 -20.43
CA SER A 314 -2.12 -0.32 -19.21
C SER A 314 -1.26 -0.17 -17.93
N PRO A 315 -0.88 1.06 -17.52
CA PRO A 315 -0.20 1.27 -16.25
C PRO A 315 -1.12 0.90 -15.08
N ILE A 316 -0.62 0.06 -14.17
CA ILE A 316 -1.39 -0.47 -13.02
C ILE A 316 -0.69 -0.27 -11.67
N GLY A 317 0.55 0.18 -11.65
CA GLY A 317 1.32 0.42 -10.44
C GLY A 317 2.29 1.56 -10.61
N ILE A 318 2.53 2.29 -9.53
CA ILE A 318 3.48 3.42 -9.50
C ILE A 318 4.25 3.31 -8.19
N THR A 319 5.57 3.50 -8.25
CA THR A 319 6.39 3.63 -7.05
C THR A 319 7.38 4.78 -7.22
N PRO A 320 7.27 5.86 -6.43
CA PRO A 320 8.28 6.90 -6.38
C PRO A 320 9.49 6.40 -5.60
N LEU A 321 10.69 6.86 -5.98
CA LEU A 321 11.87 6.65 -5.17
C LEU A 321 11.91 7.66 -4.01
N ALA A 322 12.31 7.19 -2.85
CA ALA A 322 12.41 8.00 -1.64
C ALA A 322 13.34 9.23 -1.80
N ASN A 323 14.34 9.15 -2.67
CA ASN A 323 15.23 10.28 -2.97
C ASN A 323 14.60 11.35 -3.89
N GLY A 324 13.35 11.16 -4.33
CA GLY A 324 12.58 12.12 -5.15
C GLY A 324 13.12 12.33 -6.57
N SER A 325 14.03 11.48 -7.07
CA SER A 325 14.64 11.65 -8.39
C SER A 325 13.81 11.06 -9.52
N LEU A 326 13.27 9.88 -9.31
CA LEU A 326 12.56 9.07 -10.29
C LEU A 326 11.27 8.50 -9.69
N PHE A 327 10.37 8.10 -10.55
CA PHE A 327 9.30 7.16 -10.23
C PHE A 327 9.20 6.09 -11.31
N TYR A 328 8.79 4.92 -10.92
CA TYR A 328 8.68 3.74 -11.78
C TYR A 328 7.22 3.39 -11.96
N VAL A 329 6.84 3.08 -13.19
CA VAL A 329 5.46 2.78 -13.57
C VAL A 329 5.39 1.38 -14.16
N LEU A 330 4.61 0.52 -13.53
CA LEU A 330 4.35 -0.84 -13.96
C LEU A 330 3.27 -0.86 -15.03
N ASN A 331 3.61 -1.33 -16.22
CA ASN A 331 2.70 -1.40 -17.36
C ASN A 331 2.38 -2.85 -17.69
N SER A 332 1.20 -3.32 -17.30
CA SER A 332 0.80 -4.72 -17.51
C SER A 332 0.57 -5.06 -18.97
N GLY A 333 0.03 -4.13 -19.75
CA GLY A 333 -0.26 -4.35 -21.18
C GLY A 333 0.99 -4.42 -22.07
N SER A 334 2.05 -3.69 -21.73
CA SER A 334 3.32 -3.72 -22.45
C SER A 334 4.40 -4.56 -21.78
N ASN A 335 4.09 -5.24 -20.67
CA ASN A 335 4.99 -6.13 -19.93
C ASN A 335 6.35 -5.49 -19.64
N ASN A 336 6.33 -4.25 -19.11
CA ASN A 336 7.53 -3.49 -18.80
C ASN A 336 7.31 -2.53 -17.63
N VAL A 337 8.41 -1.95 -17.15
CA VAL A 337 8.42 -0.84 -16.20
C VAL A 337 8.99 0.39 -16.89
N THR A 338 8.21 1.48 -16.96
CA THR A 338 8.70 2.78 -17.44
C THR A 338 9.36 3.53 -16.30
N VAL A 339 10.59 3.98 -16.50
CA VAL A 339 11.33 4.86 -15.58
C VAL A 339 11.09 6.31 -15.99
N VAL A 340 10.61 7.11 -15.06
CA VAL A 340 10.22 8.50 -15.34
C VAL A 340 10.98 9.45 -14.42
N SER A 341 11.46 10.57 -14.96
CA SER A 341 12.04 11.67 -14.19
C SER A 341 10.97 12.37 -13.37
N ALA A 342 11.15 12.44 -12.04
CA ALA A 342 10.22 13.14 -11.16
C ALA A 342 10.22 14.68 -11.38
N ASN A 343 11.25 15.22 -11.98
CA ASN A 343 11.35 16.68 -12.24
C ASN A 343 10.74 17.11 -13.57
N SER A 344 10.96 16.35 -14.65
CA SER A 344 10.50 16.70 -15.99
C SER A 344 9.28 15.92 -16.45
N PHE A 345 8.87 14.88 -15.71
CA PHE A 345 7.78 13.96 -16.07
C PHE A 345 7.99 13.28 -17.44
N SER A 346 9.25 13.22 -17.91
CA SER A 346 9.61 12.53 -19.14
C SER A 346 10.05 11.10 -18.85
N ALA A 347 9.60 10.16 -19.68
CA ALA A 347 10.09 8.79 -19.67
C ALA A 347 11.57 8.77 -20.10
N LEU A 348 12.40 8.10 -19.30
CA LEU A 348 13.84 7.98 -19.54
C LEU A 348 14.17 6.67 -20.25
N THR A 349 13.57 5.58 -19.80
CA THR A 349 13.76 4.24 -20.37
C THR A 349 12.61 3.32 -19.98
N ASN A 350 12.52 2.19 -20.71
CA ASN A 350 11.62 1.09 -20.37
C ASN A 350 12.47 -0.14 -20.03
N VAL A 351 12.20 -0.73 -18.87
CA VAL A 351 12.80 -2.01 -18.44
C VAL A 351 11.83 -3.11 -18.83
N ALA A 352 12.21 -3.94 -19.82
CA ALA A 352 11.39 -5.08 -20.23
C ALA A 352 11.40 -6.15 -19.14
N LEU A 353 10.22 -6.64 -18.75
CA LEU A 353 10.07 -7.75 -17.81
C LEU A 353 10.20 -9.10 -18.53
N PRO A 354 10.41 -10.21 -17.80
CA PRO A 354 10.43 -11.54 -18.39
C PRO A 354 9.18 -11.83 -19.25
N THR A 355 9.36 -12.60 -20.31
CA THR A 355 8.22 -12.96 -21.17
C THR A 355 7.18 -13.75 -20.36
N GLY A 356 5.94 -13.30 -20.40
CA GLY A 356 4.84 -13.92 -19.65
C GLY A 356 4.80 -13.55 -18.16
N ALA A 357 5.47 -12.48 -17.75
CA ALA A 357 5.52 -12.03 -16.35
C ALA A 357 4.12 -11.77 -15.77
N ASP A 358 3.17 -11.26 -16.55
CA ASP A 358 1.85 -10.85 -16.02
C ASP A 358 1.99 -10.04 -14.73
N PRO A 359 2.70 -8.90 -14.76
CA PRO A 359 3.09 -8.18 -13.56
C PRO A 359 1.85 -7.56 -12.88
N VAL A 360 1.79 -7.64 -11.54
CA VAL A 360 0.62 -7.20 -10.77
C VAL A 360 0.91 -6.14 -9.72
N PHE A 361 2.17 -6.02 -9.27
CA PHE A 361 2.55 -5.08 -8.21
C PHE A 361 3.97 -4.58 -8.37
N ILE A 362 4.24 -3.36 -7.88
CA ILE A 362 5.57 -2.74 -7.89
C ILE A 362 5.80 -1.97 -6.60
N ALA A 363 6.98 -2.10 -6.01
CA ALA A 363 7.43 -1.33 -4.84
C ALA A 363 8.90 -0.98 -4.96
N SER A 364 9.30 0.19 -4.43
CA SER A 364 10.71 0.59 -4.27
C SER A 364 11.17 0.33 -2.84
N ASP A 365 12.46 0.04 -2.65
CA ASP A 365 13.04 0.00 -1.32
C ASP A 365 13.21 1.42 -0.73
N PRO A 366 13.25 1.54 0.61
CA PRO A 366 13.39 2.83 1.27
C PRO A 366 14.72 3.55 0.96
N THR A 367 15.75 2.82 0.56
CA THR A 367 17.05 3.40 0.21
C THR A 367 17.10 3.92 -1.22
N SER A 368 16.05 3.73 -2.01
CA SER A 368 15.99 4.06 -3.45
C SER A 368 17.00 3.30 -4.31
N SER A 369 17.50 2.17 -3.83
CA SER A 369 18.51 1.37 -4.53
C SER A 369 17.88 0.36 -5.48
N LYS A 370 16.68 -0.13 -5.18
CA LYS A 370 16.01 -1.19 -5.90
C LYS A 370 14.52 -0.95 -6.06
N VAL A 371 13.98 -1.57 -7.09
CA VAL A 371 12.54 -1.69 -7.34
C VAL A 371 12.22 -3.17 -7.54
N TYR A 372 11.16 -3.62 -6.91
CA TYR A 372 10.67 -4.98 -6.93
C TYR A 372 9.36 -5.04 -7.71
N VAL A 373 9.22 -6.05 -8.56
CA VAL A 373 7.99 -6.31 -9.33
C VAL A 373 7.48 -7.71 -9.02
N ALA A 374 6.22 -7.83 -8.66
CA ALA A 374 5.55 -9.11 -8.51
C ALA A 374 5.05 -9.60 -9.87
N ASP A 375 5.68 -10.64 -10.40
CA ASP A 375 5.40 -11.23 -11.70
C ASP A 375 4.58 -12.50 -11.50
N LYS A 376 3.26 -12.35 -11.51
CA LYS A 376 2.31 -13.44 -11.25
C LYS A 376 2.42 -14.57 -12.28
N GLY A 377 2.58 -14.22 -13.55
CA GLY A 377 2.58 -15.19 -14.66
C GLY A 377 3.79 -16.12 -14.67
N THR A 378 4.98 -15.60 -14.32
CA THR A 378 6.20 -16.40 -14.19
C THR A 378 6.41 -16.95 -12.79
N SER A 379 5.57 -16.54 -11.81
CA SER A 379 5.74 -16.89 -10.39
C SER A 379 7.10 -16.44 -9.85
N GLU A 380 7.52 -15.21 -10.16
CA GLU A 380 8.81 -14.65 -9.79
C GLU A 380 8.65 -13.23 -9.22
N THR A 381 9.63 -12.78 -8.48
CA THR A 381 9.81 -11.37 -8.14
C THR A 381 11.00 -10.83 -8.89
N THR A 382 10.78 -9.92 -9.83
CA THR A 382 11.84 -9.24 -10.58
C THR A 382 12.42 -8.09 -9.77
N ILE A 383 13.76 -8.00 -9.70
CA ILE A 383 14.51 -6.95 -9.02
C ILE A 383 15.20 -6.07 -10.04
N ILE A 384 14.91 -4.76 -9.99
CA ILE A 384 15.50 -3.73 -10.84
C ILE A 384 16.44 -2.87 -10.00
N GLN A 385 17.69 -2.75 -10.40
CA GLN A 385 18.66 -1.84 -9.83
C GLN A 385 18.41 -0.41 -10.34
N THR A 386 18.21 0.55 -9.44
CA THR A 386 17.83 1.93 -9.82
C THR A 386 18.98 2.75 -10.38
N SER A 387 20.23 2.42 -10.06
CA SER A 387 21.42 3.16 -10.52
C SER A 387 21.67 3.06 -12.04
N ASN A 388 21.20 2.00 -12.67
CA ASN A 388 21.36 1.73 -14.11
C ASN A 388 20.08 1.28 -14.80
N ASN A 389 18.98 1.12 -14.06
CA ASN A 389 17.67 0.70 -14.56
C ASN A 389 17.72 -0.67 -15.27
N THR A 390 18.43 -1.63 -14.70
CA THR A 390 18.53 -3.00 -15.24
C THR A 390 18.02 -4.02 -14.24
N ILE A 391 17.46 -5.12 -14.77
CA ILE A 391 17.13 -6.30 -13.95
C ILE A 391 18.41 -6.93 -13.47
N THR A 392 18.55 -7.13 -12.17
CA THR A 392 19.66 -7.82 -11.55
C THR A 392 19.36 -9.28 -11.26
N GLN A 393 18.11 -9.57 -10.92
CA GLN A 393 17.70 -10.92 -10.53
C GLN A 393 16.18 -11.11 -10.66
N ASN A 394 15.78 -12.37 -10.87
CA ASN A 394 14.41 -12.84 -10.69
C ASN A 394 14.42 -13.88 -9.57
N ILE A 395 13.65 -13.66 -8.51
CA ILE A 395 13.54 -14.58 -7.38
C ILE A 395 12.26 -15.40 -7.57
N PRO A 396 12.37 -16.72 -7.73
CA PRO A 396 11.19 -17.56 -7.89
C PRO A 396 10.38 -17.61 -6.58
N ALA A 397 9.06 -17.63 -6.71
CA ALA A 397 8.16 -17.91 -5.61
C ALA A 397 8.44 -19.32 -5.04
N PRO A 398 8.22 -19.54 -3.74
CA PRO A 398 8.54 -20.81 -3.11
C PRO A 398 7.67 -21.95 -3.68
N THR A 399 8.31 -23.08 -3.95
CA THR A 399 7.62 -24.33 -4.37
C THR A 399 7.33 -25.26 -3.18
N GLN A 400 7.99 -25.00 -2.06
CA GLN A 400 7.78 -25.73 -0.79
C GLN A 400 7.78 -24.71 0.35
N VAL A 401 6.76 -24.79 1.21
CA VAL A 401 6.58 -23.89 2.35
C VAL A 401 6.41 -24.73 3.61
N SER A 402 7.27 -24.53 4.58
CA SER A 402 7.19 -25.20 5.88
C SER A 402 5.95 -24.72 6.66
N GLY A 403 5.23 -25.62 7.30
CA GLY A 403 4.02 -25.28 8.06
C GLY A 403 2.74 -25.18 7.23
N CYS A 404 2.82 -25.50 5.95
CA CYS A 404 1.66 -25.55 5.08
C CYS A 404 0.68 -26.64 5.50
N THR A 405 -0.59 -26.31 5.65
CA THR A 405 -1.65 -27.23 6.05
C THR A 405 -2.46 -27.78 4.88
N SER A 406 -2.33 -27.13 3.72
CA SER A 406 -2.95 -27.51 2.45
C SER A 406 -1.91 -27.58 1.32
N SER A 407 -2.29 -27.51 0.05
CA SER A 407 -1.33 -27.48 -1.04
C SER A 407 -0.59 -26.14 -1.09
N CYS A 408 0.74 -26.14 -1.01
CA CYS A 408 1.59 -24.94 -1.20
C CYS A 408 2.30 -24.91 -2.56
N ALA A 409 1.87 -25.68 -3.50
CA ALA A 409 2.32 -25.59 -4.89
C ALA A 409 1.70 -24.37 -5.59
N LEU A 410 2.36 -23.86 -6.64
CA LEU A 410 1.84 -22.77 -7.48
C LEU A 410 1.66 -21.43 -6.75
N GLN A 411 2.61 -21.06 -5.94
CA GLN A 411 2.67 -19.73 -5.31
C GLN A 411 2.87 -18.65 -6.38
N GLN A 412 2.08 -17.58 -6.31
CA GLN A 412 2.13 -16.46 -7.26
C GLN A 412 2.32 -15.14 -6.49
N PRO A 413 3.40 -14.37 -6.73
CA PRO A 413 3.59 -13.07 -6.12
C PRO A 413 2.43 -12.12 -6.45
N MET A 414 1.88 -11.46 -5.43
CA MET A 414 0.74 -10.56 -5.57
C MET A 414 0.99 -9.16 -5.06
N MET A 415 1.76 -9.02 -3.98
CA MET A 415 2.02 -7.76 -3.33
C MET A 415 3.43 -7.76 -2.73
N ILE A 416 4.03 -6.58 -2.59
CA ILE A 416 5.37 -6.40 -2.03
C ILE A 416 5.35 -5.20 -1.09
N VAL A 417 5.82 -5.41 0.13
CA VAL A 417 6.09 -4.36 1.10
C VAL A 417 7.58 -4.30 1.36
N THR A 418 8.13 -3.11 1.44
CA THR A 418 9.56 -2.86 1.73
C THR A 418 9.70 -2.07 3.02
N GLU A 419 10.68 -2.42 3.87
CA GLU A 419 10.99 -1.75 5.13
C GLU A 419 12.46 -1.32 5.23
#